data_ee16b4df57eea013b0d3f0cb6a71b787
#
_entry.id   ee16b4df57eea013b0d3f0cb6a71b787
#
_cell.length_a   1.000
_cell.length_b   1.000
_cell.length_c   1.000
_cell.angle_alpha   90.00
_cell.angle_beta   90.00
_cell.angle_gamma   90.00
#
_symmetry.space_group_name_H-M   'P 1'
#
loop_
_entity.id
_entity.type
_entity.pdbx_description
1 polymer ?
#
loop_
_entity_poly.entity_id
_entity_poly.type
_entity_poly.pdbx_seq_one_letter_code
_entity_poly.pdbx_strand_id
1 'polypeptide(L)'
;MTTPDPRLHAVRPDLADIGLRGIVPSANFVKPRRMQVIEPIASIHKAPRIDAMQLTQALMGETAKVFEEDNGWAWVQLEIDGYVGYVNAKALSADISAPTHRVAVPSTFLYLKPNLKTQPAIVITLNAQVTVVGTQESFSQLSDGRFAISDHLKPVGKWAADFVTVAEMFRYAPYYWGGKSVHGLDCSGLVQLALEVCGVPAQRDSDMQEETLGKTVPGNGVSGLKRGDLVFWDGHVGIMTDRTTLLHANGHHMMVVAEPLENAVERIAQRFGHITCIKRL
;
A
#
# COMPACT_ATOMS: atom_id res chain seq x y z
N MET A 1 -17.54 25.40 0.58
CA MET A 1 -16.82 24.33 -0.15
C MET A 1 -15.79 23.78 0.82
N THR A 2 -15.77 22.48 1.05
CA THR A 2 -14.75 21.81 1.88
C THR A 2 -13.41 21.90 1.17
N THR A 3 -12.36 22.29 1.88
CA THR A 3 -10.99 22.29 1.35
C THR A 3 -10.61 20.85 0.97
N PRO A 4 -10.13 20.61 -0.25
CA PRO A 4 -9.68 19.27 -0.64
C PRO A 4 -8.58 18.74 0.29
N ASP A 5 -8.65 17.47 0.69
CA ASP A 5 -7.63 16.85 1.52
C ASP A 5 -6.28 16.82 0.77
N PRO A 6 -5.22 17.47 1.30
CA PRO A 6 -3.92 17.53 0.63
C PRO A 6 -3.20 16.19 0.56
N ARG A 7 -3.66 15.17 1.31
CA ARG A 7 -3.15 13.80 1.19
C ARG A 7 -3.61 13.14 -0.12
N LEU A 8 -4.77 13.56 -0.65
CA LEU A 8 -5.40 13.01 -1.86
C LEU A 8 -5.47 13.98 -3.04
N HIS A 9 -5.04 15.21 -2.84
CA HIS A 9 -5.06 16.24 -3.87
C HIS A 9 -3.71 16.92 -3.94
N ALA A 10 -3.09 16.94 -5.13
CA ALA A 10 -1.82 17.59 -5.31
C ALA A 10 -1.98 19.12 -5.25
N VAL A 11 -1.90 19.66 -4.03
CA VAL A 11 -2.04 21.10 -3.75
C VAL A 11 -0.99 21.55 -2.74
N ARG A 12 -0.25 22.58 -3.14
CA ARG A 12 0.67 23.37 -2.32
C ARG A 12 0.36 24.86 -2.59
N PRO A 13 0.80 25.80 -1.72
CA PRO A 13 0.60 27.24 -1.98
C PRO A 13 1.25 27.73 -3.27
N ASP A 14 2.38 27.12 -3.66
CA ASP A 14 3.20 27.50 -4.81
C ASP A 14 2.83 26.72 -6.08
N LEU A 15 2.30 25.50 -5.97
CA LEU A 15 2.05 24.60 -7.10
C LEU A 15 0.86 23.67 -6.83
N ALA A 16 -0.01 23.49 -7.83
CA ALA A 16 -1.12 22.53 -7.76
C ALA A 16 -1.40 21.85 -9.12
N ASP A 17 -2.13 20.74 -9.07
CA ASP A 17 -2.67 20.08 -10.26
C ASP A 17 -3.57 21.05 -11.03
N ILE A 18 -3.40 21.12 -12.37
CA ILE A 18 -4.24 21.92 -13.27
C ILE A 18 -5.73 21.62 -13.11
N GLY A 19 -6.09 20.38 -12.74
CA GLY A 19 -7.47 19.98 -12.47
C GLY A 19 -8.10 20.66 -11.25
N LEU A 20 -7.30 21.27 -10.39
CA LEU A 20 -7.76 22.00 -9.21
C LEU A 20 -7.86 23.52 -9.43
N ARG A 21 -7.61 23.99 -10.65
CA ARG A 21 -7.71 25.42 -10.99
C ARG A 21 -9.14 25.94 -10.75
N GLY A 22 -9.24 27.02 -9.98
CA GLY A 22 -10.53 27.60 -9.58
C GLY A 22 -11.20 26.90 -8.38
N ILE A 23 -10.61 25.82 -7.87
CA ILE A 23 -11.10 25.09 -6.68
C ILE A 23 -10.24 25.44 -5.46
N VAL A 24 -8.92 25.51 -5.63
CA VAL A 24 -7.95 25.78 -4.56
C VAL A 24 -7.11 27.03 -4.88
N PRO A 25 -6.63 27.77 -3.86
CA PRO A 25 -5.64 28.81 -4.07
C PRO A 25 -4.26 28.17 -4.29
N SER A 26 -3.59 28.53 -5.38
CA SER A 26 -2.18 28.19 -5.63
C SER A 26 -1.58 29.22 -6.59
N ALA A 27 -0.28 29.47 -6.48
CA ALA A 27 0.40 30.43 -7.34
C ALA A 27 0.51 29.90 -8.78
N ASN A 28 0.75 28.60 -8.95
CA ASN A 28 0.91 27.95 -10.25
C ASN A 28 0.09 26.67 -10.34
N PHE A 29 -0.31 26.31 -11.57
CA PHE A 29 -1.02 25.07 -11.86
C PHE A 29 -0.33 24.35 -13.02
N VAL A 30 -0.03 23.05 -12.82
CA VAL A 30 0.70 22.25 -13.79
C VAL A 30 -0.08 21.01 -14.21
N LYS A 31 0.13 20.58 -15.45
CA LYS A 31 -0.33 19.27 -15.92
C LYS A 31 0.74 18.24 -15.54
N PRO A 32 0.39 17.18 -14.79
CA PRO A 32 1.38 16.19 -14.39
C PRO A 32 1.88 15.36 -15.57
N ARG A 33 3.10 14.82 -15.42
CA ARG A 33 3.63 13.75 -16.25
C ARG A 33 3.34 12.41 -15.57
N ARG A 34 2.91 11.42 -16.32
CA ARG A 34 2.76 10.05 -15.79
C ARG A 34 4.09 9.33 -15.85
N MET A 35 4.48 8.70 -14.73
CA MET A 35 5.70 7.91 -14.62
C MET A 35 5.43 6.60 -13.88
N GLN A 36 6.32 5.62 -14.03
CA GLN A 36 6.18 4.29 -13.42
C GLN A 36 7.30 4.06 -12.41
N VAL A 37 6.95 3.43 -11.29
CA VAL A 37 7.89 3.00 -10.25
C VAL A 37 8.71 1.83 -10.78
N ILE A 38 10.04 1.97 -10.79
CA ILE A 38 11.00 0.95 -11.26
C ILE A 38 11.80 0.31 -10.12
N GLU A 39 11.85 0.95 -8.94
CA GLU A 39 12.42 0.36 -7.74
C GLU A 39 11.45 -0.69 -7.16
N PRO A 40 11.96 -1.77 -6.52
CA PRO A 40 11.11 -2.75 -5.84
C PRO A 40 10.08 -2.14 -4.91
N ILE A 41 10.52 -1.16 -4.13
CA ILE A 41 9.73 -0.39 -3.18
C ILE A 41 10.29 1.04 -3.16
N ALA A 42 9.45 2.01 -3.45
CA ALA A 42 9.79 3.43 -3.38
C ALA A 42 9.09 4.09 -2.20
N SER A 43 9.85 4.63 -1.24
CA SER A 43 9.31 5.36 -0.10
C SER A 43 8.75 6.71 -0.53
N ILE A 44 7.54 7.01 -0.10
CA ILE A 44 6.88 8.31 -0.30
C ILE A 44 6.98 9.10 0.99
N HIS A 45 7.58 10.28 0.93
CA HIS A 45 7.91 11.11 2.09
C HIS A 45 7.04 12.36 2.17
N LYS A 46 6.91 12.91 3.39
CA LYS A 46 6.20 14.18 3.65
C LYS A 46 6.94 15.41 3.09
N ALA A 47 8.25 15.30 2.91
CA ALA A 47 9.10 16.39 2.39
C ALA A 47 10.23 15.80 1.53
N PRO A 48 10.86 16.57 0.61
CA PRO A 48 11.86 16.09 -0.33
C PRO A 48 13.23 15.88 0.35
N ARG A 49 13.30 14.96 1.31
CA ARG A 49 14.53 14.58 2.04
C ARG A 49 14.37 13.19 2.66
N ILE A 50 15.48 12.47 2.77
CA ILE A 50 15.50 11.06 3.19
C ILE A 50 15.10 10.82 4.66
N ASP A 51 15.34 11.80 5.52
CA ASP A 51 15.00 11.77 6.94
C ASP A 51 13.59 12.33 7.25
N ALA A 52 12.83 12.74 6.23
CA ALA A 52 11.46 13.13 6.41
C ALA A 52 10.58 11.91 6.73
N MET A 53 9.49 12.15 7.44
CA MET A 53 8.50 11.10 7.75
C MET A 53 8.06 10.39 6.48
N GLN A 54 8.16 9.06 6.48
CA GLN A 54 7.56 8.22 5.45
C GLN A 54 6.03 8.24 5.61
N LEU A 55 5.33 8.46 4.52
CA LEU A 55 3.86 8.48 4.47
C LEU A 55 3.30 7.14 4.01
N THR A 56 3.89 6.62 2.93
CA THR A 56 3.51 5.35 2.31
C THR A 56 4.67 4.80 1.47
N GLN A 57 4.44 3.69 0.80
CA GLN A 57 5.32 3.08 -0.18
C GLN A 57 4.58 2.87 -1.49
N ALA A 58 5.26 3.07 -2.62
CA ALA A 58 4.82 2.64 -3.93
C ALA A 58 5.63 1.41 -4.36
N LEU A 59 4.99 0.47 -5.01
CA LEU A 59 5.58 -0.81 -5.41
C LEU A 59 5.97 -0.79 -6.89
N MET A 60 6.95 -1.60 -7.27
CA MET A 60 7.37 -1.76 -8.66
C MET A 60 6.17 -1.96 -9.58
N GLY A 61 6.15 -1.23 -10.70
CA GLY A 61 5.09 -1.26 -11.71
C GLY A 61 3.91 -0.34 -11.43
N GLU A 62 3.73 0.16 -10.20
CA GLU A 62 2.71 1.19 -9.93
C GLU A 62 3.04 2.49 -10.68
N THR A 63 2.03 3.28 -10.95
CA THR A 63 2.18 4.55 -11.68
C THR A 63 1.83 5.74 -10.81
N ALA A 64 2.48 6.86 -11.09
CA ALA A 64 2.29 8.11 -10.40
C ALA A 64 2.20 9.29 -11.38
N LYS A 65 1.44 10.30 -11.00
CA LYS A 65 1.42 11.62 -11.61
C LYS A 65 2.52 12.46 -10.98
N VAL A 66 3.49 12.91 -11.75
CA VAL A 66 4.61 13.75 -11.31
C VAL A 66 4.30 15.21 -11.67
N PHE A 67 4.23 16.07 -10.67
CA PHE A 67 3.92 17.50 -10.81
C PHE A 67 5.18 18.36 -10.87
N GLU A 68 6.22 17.93 -10.18
CA GLU A 68 7.50 18.64 -10.08
C GLU A 68 8.64 17.64 -9.88
N GLU A 69 9.79 17.93 -10.44
CA GLU A 69 11.07 17.32 -10.08
C GLU A 69 12.06 18.41 -9.73
N ASP A 70 12.63 18.33 -8.53
CA ASP A 70 13.63 19.28 -8.05
C ASP A 70 14.62 18.58 -7.13
N ASN A 71 15.92 18.87 -7.29
CA ASN A 71 17.01 18.37 -6.44
C ASN A 71 16.99 16.84 -6.21
N GLY A 72 16.59 16.06 -7.22
CA GLY A 72 16.54 14.60 -7.19
C GLY A 72 15.31 14.02 -6.49
N TRP A 73 14.32 14.86 -6.17
CA TRP A 73 13.01 14.46 -5.66
C TRP A 73 11.91 14.79 -6.64
N ALA A 74 10.88 13.93 -6.67
CA ALA A 74 9.66 14.16 -7.43
C ALA A 74 8.48 14.35 -6.47
N TRP A 75 7.68 15.40 -6.67
CA TRP A 75 6.40 15.57 -6.01
C TRP A 75 5.32 14.85 -6.82
N VAL A 76 4.68 13.86 -6.21
CA VAL A 76 3.84 12.89 -6.91
C VAL A 76 2.49 12.70 -6.27
N GLN A 77 1.55 12.20 -7.08
CA GLN A 77 0.30 11.57 -6.64
C GLN A 77 0.27 10.14 -7.18
N LEU A 78 0.18 9.15 -6.32
CA LEU A 78 0.05 7.75 -6.71
C LEU A 78 -1.30 7.53 -7.41
N GLU A 79 -1.32 6.74 -8.49
CA GLU A 79 -2.58 6.48 -9.20
C GLU A 79 -3.41 5.38 -8.54
N ILE A 80 -2.80 4.54 -7.69
CA ILE A 80 -3.49 3.41 -7.05
C ILE A 80 -4.48 3.86 -5.97
N ASP A 81 -4.13 4.87 -5.19
CA ASP A 81 -4.92 5.34 -4.04
C ASP A 81 -5.08 6.87 -3.97
N GLY A 82 -4.44 7.59 -4.90
CA GLY A 82 -4.45 9.05 -4.95
C GLY A 82 -3.53 9.74 -3.95
N TYR A 83 -2.69 8.99 -3.19
CA TYR A 83 -1.87 9.56 -2.12
C TYR A 83 -0.75 10.46 -2.65
N VAL A 84 -0.55 11.61 -2.01
CA VAL A 84 0.39 12.66 -2.42
C VAL A 84 1.60 12.69 -1.52
N GLY A 85 2.79 12.83 -2.11
CA GLY A 85 4.04 12.98 -1.36
C GLY A 85 5.26 13.13 -2.25
N TYR A 86 6.43 12.98 -1.66
CA TYR A 86 7.71 13.10 -2.35
C TYR A 86 8.40 11.75 -2.47
N VAL A 87 8.91 11.44 -3.63
CA VAL A 87 9.69 10.24 -3.92
C VAL A 87 11.03 10.62 -4.50
N ASN A 88 12.06 9.78 -4.28
CA ASN A 88 13.32 9.93 -5.00
C ASN A 88 13.05 9.78 -6.51
N ALA A 89 13.42 10.78 -7.30
CA ALA A 89 13.15 10.81 -8.74
C ALA A 89 13.76 9.61 -9.49
N LYS A 90 14.89 9.04 -8.98
CA LYS A 90 15.52 7.83 -9.54
C LYS A 90 14.67 6.57 -9.43
N ALA A 91 13.66 6.57 -8.55
CA ALA A 91 12.73 5.45 -8.41
C ALA A 91 11.67 5.42 -9.52
N LEU A 92 11.63 6.43 -10.39
CA LEU A 92 10.64 6.61 -11.42
C LEU A 92 11.25 6.55 -12.83
N SER A 93 10.48 6.03 -13.79
CA SER A 93 10.79 6.05 -15.22
C SER A 93 9.64 6.63 -16.02
N ALA A 94 9.96 7.41 -17.04
CA ALA A 94 9.00 7.86 -18.05
C ALA A 94 8.61 6.73 -19.03
N ASP A 95 9.44 5.68 -19.11
CA ASP A 95 9.14 4.49 -19.91
C ASP A 95 8.18 3.59 -19.14
N ILE A 96 6.91 3.63 -19.55
CA ILE A 96 5.83 2.89 -18.90
C ILE A 96 5.54 1.60 -19.64
N SER A 97 5.74 0.47 -18.97
CA SER A 97 5.32 -0.84 -19.47
C SER A 97 3.98 -1.22 -18.85
N ALA A 98 2.99 -1.55 -19.68
CA ALA A 98 1.70 -2.03 -19.20
C ALA A 98 1.87 -3.37 -18.46
N PRO A 99 1.51 -3.48 -17.18
CA PRO A 99 1.71 -4.72 -16.44
C PRO A 99 0.74 -5.80 -16.94
N THR A 100 1.26 -7.02 -17.10
CA THR A 100 0.45 -8.19 -17.44
C THR A 100 0.19 -9.08 -16.23
N HIS A 101 1.10 -9.05 -15.26
CA HIS A 101 1.08 -9.88 -14.06
C HIS A 101 1.42 -9.07 -12.82
N ARG A 102 1.03 -9.61 -11.67
CA ARG A 102 1.42 -9.12 -10.35
C ARG A 102 1.99 -10.27 -9.51
N VAL A 103 2.83 -9.94 -8.55
CA VAL A 103 3.32 -10.89 -7.55
C VAL A 103 2.17 -11.31 -6.64
N ALA A 104 2.00 -12.61 -6.45
CA ALA A 104 0.91 -13.22 -5.68
C ALA A 104 1.38 -13.94 -4.40
N VAL A 105 2.67 -13.83 -4.07
CA VAL A 105 3.31 -14.36 -2.87
C VAL A 105 3.93 -13.20 -2.07
N PRO A 106 4.22 -13.35 -0.76
CA PRO A 106 4.75 -12.24 0.05
C PRO A 106 5.98 -11.56 -0.55
N SER A 107 6.90 -12.36 -1.13
CA SER A 107 8.04 -11.85 -1.90
C SER A 107 8.52 -12.89 -2.91
N THR A 108 9.19 -12.43 -3.96
CA THR A 108 9.85 -13.28 -4.95
C THR A 108 11.13 -12.63 -5.45
N PHE A 109 12.00 -13.46 -6.03
CA PHE A 109 13.26 -13.01 -6.62
C PHE A 109 13.11 -12.76 -8.13
N LEU A 110 13.79 -11.73 -8.61
CA LEU A 110 14.06 -11.56 -10.04
C LEU A 110 15.51 -11.96 -10.34
N TYR A 111 15.67 -12.79 -11.35
CA TYR A 111 16.96 -13.35 -11.77
C TYR A 111 17.40 -12.73 -13.11
N LEU A 112 18.72 -12.66 -13.34
CA LEU A 112 19.28 -12.27 -14.64
C LEU A 112 19.25 -13.41 -15.67
N LYS A 113 19.08 -14.65 -15.21
CA LYS A 113 18.97 -15.86 -16.02
C LYS A 113 17.89 -16.77 -15.44
N PRO A 114 17.21 -17.60 -16.22
CA PRO A 114 16.20 -18.55 -15.74
C PRO A 114 16.87 -19.75 -15.04
N ASN A 115 17.55 -19.48 -13.95
CA ASN A 115 18.29 -20.48 -13.19
C ASN A 115 18.28 -20.15 -11.69
N LEU A 116 17.57 -20.95 -10.89
CA LEU A 116 17.44 -20.79 -9.44
C LEU A 116 18.77 -20.87 -8.65
N LYS A 117 19.83 -21.44 -9.25
CA LYS A 117 21.16 -21.55 -8.63
C LYS A 117 22.01 -20.29 -8.81
N THR A 118 21.56 -19.32 -9.58
CA THR A 118 22.24 -18.03 -9.72
C THR A 118 21.80 -17.05 -8.64
N GLN A 119 22.65 -16.09 -8.32
CA GLN A 119 22.29 -15.02 -7.39
C GLN A 119 21.15 -14.19 -8.00
N PRO A 120 20.06 -13.93 -7.25
CA PRO A 120 19.01 -13.00 -7.68
C PRO A 120 19.53 -11.58 -7.85
N ALA A 121 18.97 -10.86 -8.81
CA ALA A 121 19.29 -9.45 -9.00
C ALA A 121 18.61 -8.56 -7.94
N ILE A 122 17.34 -8.81 -7.68
CA ILE A 122 16.53 -8.06 -6.68
C ILE A 122 15.42 -8.93 -6.11
N VAL A 123 14.81 -8.45 -5.03
CA VAL A 123 13.57 -8.99 -4.42
C VAL A 123 12.42 -8.02 -4.70
N ILE A 124 11.28 -8.54 -5.13
CA ILE A 124 10.03 -7.78 -5.25
C ILE A 124 8.95 -8.39 -4.36
N THR A 125 8.01 -7.56 -3.94
CA THR A 125 7.01 -7.90 -2.91
C THR A 125 5.64 -8.19 -3.51
N LEU A 126 4.73 -8.73 -2.70
CA LEU A 126 3.33 -8.94 -3.05
C LEU A 126 2.74 -7.68 -3.69
N ASN A 127 1.93 -7.88 -4.71
CA ASN A 127 1.27 -6.86 -5.53
C ASN A 127 2.20 -6.00 -6.43
N ALA A 128 3.53 -6.14 -6.35
CA ALA A 128 4.41 -5.56 -7.37
C ALA A 128 4.00 -6.06 -8.77
N GLN A 129 4.01 -5.16 -9.74
CA GLN A 129 3.49 -5.43 -11.09
C GLN A 129 4.63 -5.56 -12.10
N VAL A 130 4.51 -6.51 -13.00
CA VAL A 130 5.52 -6.81 -14.01
C VAL A 130 4.88 -7.10 -15.38
N THR A 131 5.64 -6.88 -16.44
CA THR A 131 5.23 -7.22 -17.79
C THR A 131 5.94 -8.49 -18.23
N VAL A 132 5.20 -9.60 -18.30
CA VAL A 132 5.68 -10.89 -18.81
C VAL A 132 5.58 -10.88 -20.33
N VAL A 133 6.69 -11.23 -20.99
CA VAL A 133 6.80 -11.28 -22.47
C VAL A 133 7.05 -12.70 -22.99
N GLY A 134 7.34 -13.66 -22.12
CA GLY A 134 7.57 -15.06 -22.48
C GLY A 134 7.71 -15.94 -21.24
N THR A 135 7.87 -17.24 -21.47
CA THR A 135 8.10 -18.25 -20.44
C THR A 135 9.22 -19.18 -20.84
N GLN A 136 10.03 -19.59 -19.90
CA GLN A 136 11.08 -20.59 -20.09
C GLN A 136 11.07 -21.54 -18.89
N GLU A 137 10.62 -22.78 -19.09
CA GLU A 137 10.40 -23.78 -18.03
C GLU A 137 9.51 -23.22 -16.90
N SER A 138 10.02 -23.13 -15.67
CA SER A 138 9.32 -22.57 -14.50
C SER A 138 9.50 -21.05 -14.33
N PHE A 139 10.12 -20.36 -15.31
CA PHE A 139 10.38 -18.94 -15.25
C PHE A 139 9.55 -18.16 -16.27
N SER A 140 9.05 -17.01 -15.85
CA SER A 140 8.46 -15.98 -16.69
C SER A 140 9.52 -14.95 -17.03
N GLN A 141 9.74 -14.70 -18.33
CA GLN A 141 10.62 -13.64 -18.82
C GLN A 141 9.89 -12.29 -18.76
N LEU A 142 10.52 -11.30 -18.16
CA LEU A 142 10.00 -9.95 -18.04
C LEU A 142 10.49 -9.05 -19.19
N SER A 143 9.75 -7.97 -19.47
CA SER A 143 10.08 -7.02 -20.53
C SER A 143 11.44 -6.33 -20.34
N ASP A 144 11.95 -6.26 -19.12
CA ASP A 144 13.28 -5.71 -18.79
C ASP A 144 14.42 -6.74 -18.88
N GLY A 145 14.13 -7.95 -19.37
CA GLY A 145 15.08 -9.04 -19.57
C GLY A 145 15.32 -9.92 -18.34
N ARG A 146 14.75 -9.59 -17.17
CA ARG A 146 14.84 -10.41 -15.96
C ARG A 146 13.84 -11.58 -15.99
N PHE A 147 13.96 -12.47 -15.02
CA PHE A 147 13.13 -13.67 -14.90
C PHE A 147 12.57 -13.79 -13.50
N ALA A 148 11.28 -14.13 -13.39
CA ALA A 148 10.59 -14.44 -12.15
C ALA A 148 10.09 -15.89 -12.16
N ILE A 149 9.91 -16.50 -10.99
CA ILE A 149 9.23 -17.80 -10.87
C ILE A 149 7.78 -17.63 -11.33
N SER A 150 7.34 -18.43 -12.31
CA SER A 150 6.02 -18.29 -12.94
C SER A 150 4.88 -18.49 -11.95
N ASP A 151 4.99 -19.48 -11.04
CA ASP A 151 3.96 -19.78 -10.03
C ASP A 151 3.77 -18.66 -9.00
N HIS A 152 4.75 -17.77 -8.84
CA HIS A 152 4.68 -16.61 -7.97
C HIS A 152 3.91 -15.43 -8.60
N LEU A 153 3.57 -15.52 -9.87
CA LEU A 153 2.88 -14.49 -10.61
C LEU A 153 1.42 -14.87 -10.89
N LYS A 154 0.53 -13.91 -10.88
CA LYS A 154 -0.85 -14.04 -11.36
C LYS A 154 -1.16 -12.93 -12.36
N PRO A 155 -1.94 -13.21 -13.41
CA PRO A 155 -2.39 -12.18 -14.34
C PRO A 155 -3.07 -11.02 -13.60
N VAL A 156 -2.86 -9.80 -14.08
CA VAL A 156 -3.60 -8.61 -13.61
C VAL A 156 -5.10 -8.87 -13.78
N GLY A 157 -5.90 -8.50 -12.76
CA GLY A 157 -7.34 -8.77 -12.70
C GLY A 157 -7.71 -10.16 -12.16
N LYS A 158 -6.73 -11.01 -11.86
CA LYS A 158 -6.97 -12.26 -11.11
C LYS A 158 -6.74 -12.00 -9.62
N TRP A 159 -7.81 -11.81 -8.88
CA TRP A 159 -7.80 -11.40 -7.49
C TRP A 159 -7.80 -12.59 -6.52
N ALA A 160 -7.27 -12.39 -5.31
CA ALA A 160 -7.43 -13.33 -4.22
C ALA A 160 -8.89 -13.30 -3.71
N ALA A 161 -9.35 -14.41 -3.15
CA ALA A 161 -10.75 -14.55 -2.74
C ALA A 161 -11.03 -14.02 -1.32
N ASP A 162 -10.01 -13.98 -0.44
CA ASP A 162 -10.15 -13.63 0.97
C ASP A 162 -8.98 -12.77 1.43
N PHE A 163 -9.26 -11.50 1.71
CA PHE A 163 -8.24 -10.54 2.13
C PHE A 163 -7.67 -10.85 3.52
N VAL A 164 -8.43 -11.53 4.38
CA VAL A 164 -7.91 -11.95 5.69
C VAL A 164 -6.81 -12.98 5.50
N THR A 165 -7.00 -13.96 4.61
CA THR A 165 -5.94 -14.92 4.27
C THR A 165 -4.70 -14.22 3.69
N VAL A 166 -4.89 -13.17 2.88
CA VAL A 166 -3.77 -12.35 2.38
C VAL A 166 -3.06 -11.64 3.54
N ALA A 167 -3.80 -11.01 4.45
CA ALA A 167 -3.22 -10.34 5.61
C ALA A 167 -2.46 -11.32 6.54
N GLU A 168 -2.97 -12.53 6.72
CA GLU A 168 -2.34 -13.58 7.52
C GLU A 168 -0.96 -14.02 6.99
N MET A 169 -0.68 -13.85 5.68
CA MET A 169 0.66 -14.11 5.11
C MET A 169 1.76 -13.21 5.71
N PHE A 170 1.38 -12.08 6.30
CA PHE A 170 2.30 -11.10 6.88
C PHE A 170 2.49 -11.25 8.39
N ARG A 171 1.96 -12.30 9.01
CA ARG A 171 2.25 -12.56 10.44
C ARG A 171 3.75 -12.55 10.69
N TYR A 172 4.13 -11.82 11.74
CA TYR A 172 5.53 -11.58 12.16
C TYR A 172 6.35 -10.67 11.24
N ALA A 173 5.78 -10.11 10.16
CA ALA A 173 6.44 -9.02 9.45
C ALA A 173 6.66 -7.83 10.39
N PRO A 174 7.79 -7.11 10.31
CA PRO A 174 8.08 -5.96 11.17
C PRO A 174 7.00 -4.88 11.06
N TYR A 175 6.72 -4.19 12.17
CA TYR A 175 6.00 -2.93 12.11
C TYR A 175 6.91 -1.85 11.52
N TYR A 176 6.40 -1.17 10.50
CA TYR A 176 7.12 -0.09 9.86
C TYR A 176 6.16 1.02 9.49
N TRP A 177 6.32 2.19 10.12
CA TRP A 177 5.46 3.35 9.84
C TRP A 177 5.49 3.70 8.35
N GLY A 178 4.33 3.86 7.72
CA GLY A 178 4.21 4.09 6.29
C GLY A 178 4.52 2.86 5.43
N GLY A 179 4.76 1.70 6.02
CA GLY A 179 5.10 0.47 5.31
C GLY A 179 3.91 -0.18 4.61
N LYS A 180 4.16 -0.75 3.42
CA LYS A 180 3.18 -1.45 2.57
C LYS A 180 3.80 -2.68 1.90
N SER A 181 4.72 -3.37 2.58
CA SER A 181 5.46 -4.50 1.99
C SER A 181 5.83 -5.54 3.04
N VAL A 182 6.31 -6.72 2.61
CA VAL A 182 6.81 -7.77 3.50
C VAL A 182 7.97 -7.32 4.39
N HIS A 183 8.70 -6.28 3.99
CA HIS A 183 9.81 -5.70 4.77
C HIS A 183 9.34 -4.86 5.96
N GLY A 184 8.06 -4.56 6.01
CA GLY A 184 7.38 -3.88 7.12
C GLY A 184 6.06 -3.27 6.68
N LEU A 185 5.11 -3.30 7.60
CA LEU A 185 3.75 -2.78 7.42
C LEU A 185 3.34 -1.96 8.65
N ASP A 186 2.58 -0.89 8.42
CA ASP A 186 1.76 -0.33 9.49
C ASP A 186 0.32 -0.90 9.45
N CYS A 187 -0.53 -0.47 10.38
CA CYS A 187 -1.87 -1.03 10.56
C CYS A 187 -2.75 -0.87 9.30
N SER A 188 -2.80 0.33 8.75
CA SER A 188 -3.60 0.64 7.57
C SER A 188 -2.95 0.13 6.28
N GLY A 189 -1.62 0.06 6.21
CA GLY A 189 -0.88 -0.56 5.09
C GLY A 189 -1.15 -2.06 4.96
N LEU A 190 -1.29 -2.78 6.08
CA LEU A 190 -1.70 -4.18 6.10
C LEU A 190 -3.11 -4.36 5.52
N VAL A 191 -4.07 -3.54 5.96
CA VAL A 191 -5.45 -3.57 5.45
C VAL A 191 -5.48 -3.21 3.98
N GLN A 192 -4.83 -2.11 3.60
CA GLN A 192 -4.78 -1.63 2.22
C GLN A 192 -4.24 -2.70 1.27
N LEU A 193 -3.04 -3.22 1.56
CA LEU A 193 -2.40 -4.22 0.70
C LEU A 193 -3.26 -5.49 0.55
N ALA A 194 -3.83 -5.97 1.66
CA ALA A 194 -4.67 -7.16 1.65
C ALA A 194 -5.93 -6.97 0.78
N LEU A 195 -6.58 -5.80 0.86
CA LEU A 195 -7.75 -5.45 0.07
C LEU A 195 -7.40 -5.25 -1.42
N GLU A 196 -6.31 -4.54 -1.72
CA GLU A 196 -5.83 -4.36 -3.10
C GLU A 196 -5.55 -5.68 -3.82
N VAL A 197 -4.97 -6.66 -3.11
CA VAL A 197 -4.72 -8.01 -3.65
C VAL A 197 -6.02 -8.76 -3.95
N CYS A 198 -7.11 -8.39 -3.29
CA CYS A 198 -8.46 -8.90 -3.57
C CYS A 198 -9.25 -8.02 -4.56
N GLY A 199 -8.63 -6.98 -5.14
CA GLY A 199 -9.29 -6.08 -6.09
C GLY A 199 -10.23 -5.07 -5.45
N VAL A 200 -10.14 -4.88 -4.14
CA VAL A 200 -10.94 -3.90 -3.39
C VAL A 200 -10.09 -2.65 -3.17
N PRO A 201 -10.46 -1.49 -3.74
CA PRO A 201 -9.76 -0.25 -3.48
C PRO A 201 -9.82 0.15 -2.00
N ALA A 202 -8.70 0.59 -1.46
CA ALA A 202 -8.63 1.08 -0.08
C ALA A 202 -7.72 2.31 0.01
N GLN A 203 -8.13 3.28 0.82
CA GLN A 203 -7.32 4.46 1.11
C GLN A 203 -6.14 4.08 2.02
N ARG A 204 -5.12 4.96 2.06
CA ARG A 204 -3.87 4.67 2.78
C ARG A 204 -4.01 4.77 4.29
N ASP A 205 -4.63 5.83 4.80
CA ASP A 205 -4.67 6.12 6.22
C ASP A 205 -5.90 5.50 6.90
N SER A 206 -5.78 5.14 8.18
CA SER A 206 -6.85 4.45 8.92
C SER A 206 -8.11 5.29 9.07
N ASP A 207 -8.01 6.61 9.22
CA ASP A 207 -9.16 7.53 9.25
C ASP A 207 -9.93 7.52 7.93
N MET A 208 -9.21 7.53 6.80
CA MET A 208 -9.82 7.43 5.48
C MET A 208 -10.45 6.06 5.24
N GLN A 209 -9.82 4.98 5.73
CA GLN A 209 -10.38 3.63 5.66
C GLN A 209 -11.66 3.50 6.50
N GLU A 210 -11.67 4.07 7.70
CA GLU A 210 -12.86 4.12 8.56
C GLU A 210 -14.02 4.85 7.86
N GLU A 211 -13.74 5.92 7.14
CA GLU A 211 -14.76 6.69 6.42
C GLU A 211 -15.29 5.92 5.20
N THR A 212 -14.39 5.30 4.42
CA THR A 212 -14.71 4.85 3.05
C THR A 212 -14.99 3.35 2.91
N LEU A 213 -14.50 2.49 3.83
CA LEU A 213 -14.64 1.05 3.70
C LEU A 213 -15.97 0.53 4.26
N GLY A 214 -16.58 -0.38 3.52
CA GLY A 214 -17.70 -1.21 3.96
C GLY A 214 -18.86 -0.48 4.62
N LYS A 215 -19.62 -1.22 5.44
CA LYS A 215 -20.75 -0.69 6.21
C LYS A 215 -20.45 -0.78 7.69
N THR A 216 -20.85 0.23 8.45
CA THR A 216 -20.77 0.21 9.91
C THR A 216 -21.61 -0.93 10.47
N VAL A 217 -21.00 -1.76 11.29
CA VAL A 217 -21.70 -2.82 12.04
C VAL A 217 -22.47 -2.18 13.20
N PRO A 218 -23.80 -2.32 13.28
CA PRO A 218 -24.56 -1.72 14.37
C PRO A 218 -24.21 -2.33 15.73
N GLY A 219 -24.18 -1.50 16.77
CA GLY A 219 -23.95 -1.90 18.16
C GLY A 219 -22.66 -1.30 18.73
N ASN A 220 -22.62 -1.16 20.06
CA ASN A 220 -21.51 -0.54 20.79
C ASN A 220 -20.53 -1.57 21.37
N GLY A 221 -20.46 -2.78 20.83
CA GLY A 221 -19.66 -3.82 21.44
C GLY A 221 -19.04 -4.81 20.47
N VAL A 222 -18.07 -5.56 20.97
CA VAL A 222 -17.35 -6.61 20.26
C VAL A 222 -18.16 -7.91 20.06
N SER A 223 -19.44 -7.92 20.42
CA SER A 223 -20.32 -9.08 20.23
C SER A 223 -20.79 -9.20 18.78
N GLY A 224 -20.78 -10.42 18.22
CA GLY A 224 -21.24 -10.67 16.85
C GLY A 224 -20.25 -10.36 15.74
N LEU A 225 -18.98 -10.14 16.10
CA LEU A 225 -17.89 -9.99 15.15
C LEU A 225 -17.69 -11.26 14.32
N LYS A 226 -17.20 -11.06 13.10
CA LYS A 226 -16.93 -12.12 12.12
C LYS A 226 -15.55 -11.94 11.53
N ARG A 227 -15.02 -13.01 10.93
CA ARG A 227 -13.86 -12.95 10.05
C ARG A 227 -14.06 -11.88 8.98
N GLY A 228 -13.08 -10.99 8.83
CA GLY A 228 -13.10 -9.88 7.87
C GLY A 228 -13.71 -8.58 8.39
N ASP A 229 -14.24 -8.53 9.62
CA ASP A 229 -14.61 -7.27 10.22
C ASP A 229 -13.35 -6.45 10.50
N LEU A 230 -13.41 -5.15 10.19
CA LEU A 230 -12.36 -4.19 10.49
C LEU A 230 -12.72 -3.42 11.75
N VAL A 231 -11.82 -3.41 12.72
CA VAL A 231 -12.01 -2.70 14.00
C VAL A 231 -11.12 -1.47 14.00
N PHE A 232 -11.72 -0.29 14.22
CA PHE A 232 -11.05 1.01 14.18
C PHE A 232 -10.93 1.65 15.55
N TRP A 233 -9.84 2.34 15.76
CA TRP A 233 -9.54 3.28 16.85
C TRP A 233 -8.98 4.57 16.26
N ASP A 234 -8.88 5.61 17.06
CA ASP A 234 -8.22 6.84 16.59
C ASP A 234 -6.76 6.54 16.18
N GLY A 235 -6.49 6.66 14.88
CA GLY A 235 -5.18 6.37 14.28
C GLY A 235 -4.77 4.89 14.23
N HIS A 236 -5.71 3.93 14.40
CA HIS A 236 -5.39 2.51 14.32
C HIS A 236 -6.50 1.66 13.73
N VAL A 237 -6.12 0.54 13.10
CA VAL A 237 -7.05 -0.45 12.54
C VAL A 237 -6.50 -1.88 12.68
N GLY A 238 -7.41 -2.84 12.82
CA GLY A 238 -7.09 -4.27 12.78
C GLY A 238 -8.18 -5.07 12.08
N ILE A 239 -7.86 -6.31 11.72
CA ILE A 239 -8.69 -7.24 10.95
C ILE A 239 -9.08 -8.41 11.86
N MET A 240 -10.37 -8.72 11.98
CA MET A 240 -10.81 -9.93 12.67
C MET A 240 -10.50 -11.16 11.82
N THR A 241 -9.70 -12.10 12.36
CA THR A 241 -9.43 -13.38 11.70
C THR A 241 -10.51 -14.42 12.00
N ASP A 242 -11.20 -14.24 13.11
CA ASP A 242 -12.37 -14.99 13.54
C ASP A 242 -13.23 -14.10 14.47
N ARG A 243 -14.05 -14.68 15.37
CA ARG A 243 -14.93 -13.91 16.25
C ARG A 243 -14.23 -13.24 17.43
N THR A 244 -13.00 -13.65 17.73
CA THR A 244 -12.30 -13.27 18.96
C THR A 244 -10.85 -12.85 18.75
N THR A 245 -10.30 -13.09 17.57
CA THR A 245 -8.88 -12.85 17.27
C THR A 245 -8.71 -11.67 16.33
N LEU A 246 -7.91 -10.70 16.73
CA LEU A 246 -7.52 -9.52 15.95
C LEU A 246 -6.13 -9.71 15.34
N LEU A 247 -6.00 -9.52 14.04
CA LEU A 247 -4.72 -9.42 13.32
C LEU A 247 -4.43 -7.96 13.02
N HIS A 248 -3.28 -7.45 13.45
CA HIS A 248 -2.89 -6.08 13.17
C HIS A 248 -1.37 -5.88 13.23
N ALA A 249 -0.86 -4.92 12.45
CA ALA A 249 0.48 -4.39 12.62
C ALA A 249 0.46 -3.29 13.69
N ASN A 250 1.27 -3.37 14.72
CA ASN A 250 1.23 -2.40 15.81
C ASN A 250 2.60 -2.09 16.43
N GLY A 251 2.74 -0.88 16.92
CA GLY A 251 3.96 -0.38 17.55
C GLY A 251 4.22 -0.94 18.96
N HIS A 252 3.28 -1.68 19.57
CA HIS A 252 3.51 -2.33 20.85
C HIS A 252 4.38 -3.58 20.69
N HIS A 253 4.02 -4.45 19.74
CA HIS A 253 4.78 -5.65 19.43
C HIS A 253 5.88 -5.42 18.39
N MET A 254 5.89 -4.25 17.73
CA MET A 254 6.76 -3.90 16.61
C MET A 254 6.73 -4.91 15.45
N MET A 255 5.53 -5.53 15.25
CA MET A 255 5.28 -6.50 14.18
C MET A 255 3.79 -6.70 13.92
N VAL A 256 3.46 -7.49 12.91
CA VAL A 256 2.12 -8.01 12.64
C VAL A 256 1.86 -9.20 13.56
N VAL A 257 0.85 -9.09 14.41
CA VAL A 257 0.47 -10.16 15.37
C VAL A 257 -1.03 -10.46 15.28
N ALA A 258 -1.38 -11.69 15.61
CA ALA A 258 -2.73 -12.07 15.94
C ALA A 258 -2.82 -12.27 17.45
N GLU A 259 -3.77 -11.59 18.10
CA GLU A 259 -3.97 -11.66 19.54
C GLU A 259 -5.48 -11.66 19.88
N PRO A 260 -5.87 -12.09 21.10
CA PRO A 260 -7.24 -11.94 21.54
C PRO A 260 -7.68 -10.48 21.48
N LEU A 261 -8.84 -10.23 20.87
CA LEU A 261 -9.36 -8.86 20.70
C LEU A 261 -9.52 -8.14 22.06
N GLU A 262 -9.95 -8.84 23.09
CA GLU A 262 -10.14 -8.26 24.42
C GLU A 262 -8.83 -7.65 24.96
N ASN A 263 -7.71 -8.38 24.83
CA ASN A 263 -6.40 -7.89 25.25
C ASN A 263 -5.97 -6.65 24.44
N ALA A 264 -6.24 -6.67 23.13
CA ALA A 264 -5.96 -5.52 22.26
C ALA A 264 -6.79 -4.30 22.66
N VAL A 265 -8.10 -4.47 22.89
CA VAL A 265 -9.03 -3.40 23.30
C VAL A 265 -8.57 -2.75 24.61
N GLU A 266 -8.28 -3.53 25.64
CA GLU A 266 -7.82 -3.01 26.94
C GLU A 266 -6.51 -2.22 26.80
N ARG A 267 -5.54 -2.74 26.06
CA ARG A 267 -4.23 -2.10 25.86
C ARG A 267 -4.33 -0.84 25.01
N ILE A 268 -5.06 -0.90 23.91
CA ILE A 268 -5.19 0.21 22.96
C ILE A 268 -5.97 1.36 23.61
N ALA A 269 -6.99 1.06 24.43
CA ALA A 269 -7.79 2.07 25.11
C ALA A 269 -6.95 3.00 26.01
N GLN A 270 -5.85 2.50 26.56
CA GLN A 270 -4.96 3.31 27.42
C GLN A 270 -4.24 4.43 26.65
N ARG A 271 -4.10 4.32 25.32
CA ARG A 271 -3.34 5.26 24.51
C ARG A 271 -4.14 5.92 23.38
N PHE A 272 -5.03 5.19 22.75
CA PHE A 272 -5.76 5.60 21.54
C PHE A 272 -7.28 5.68 21.76
N GLY A 273 -7.77 5.50 22.99
CA GLY A 273 -9.19 5.54 23.30
C GLY A 273 -9.92 4.23 22.96
N HIS A 274 -11.25 4.31 22.97
CA HIS A 274 -12.12 3.17 22.69
C HIS A 274 -12.25 2.93 21.17
N ILE A 275 -12.80 1.77 20.81
CA ILE A 275 -13.20 1.48 19.42
C ILE A 275 -14.11 2.61 18.92
N THR A 276 -13.74 3.22 17.81
CA THR A 276 -14.50 4.28 17.14
C THR A 276 -15.57 3.69 16.23
N CYS A 277 -15.22 2.65 15.49
CA CYS A 277 -16.10 2.03 14.51
C CYS A 277 -15.71 0.58 14.22
N ILE A 278 -16.68 -0.22 13.80
CA ILE A 278 -16.46 -1.55 13.22
C ILE A 278 -17.09 -1.54 11.84
N LYS A 279 -16.32 -1.96 10.84
CA LYS A 279 -16.77 -2.03 9.45
C LYS A 279 -16.79 -3.46 8.94
N ARG A 280 -17.76 -3.76 8.09
CA ARG A 280 -17.89 -5.02 7.36
C ARG A 280 -17.98 -4.74 5.86
N LEU A 281 -17.13 -5.41 5.09
CA LEU A 281 -17.08 -5.33 3.63
C LEU A 281 -18.20 -6.14 2.97
#